data_80c2cf29e4345a92e6b89fe53cc30d0a
#
_entry.id   80c2cf29e4345a92e6b89fe53cc30d0a
#
_cell.length_a   1.000
_cell.length_b   1.000
_cell.length_c   1.000
_cell.angle_alpha   90.00
_cell.angle_beta   90.00
_cell.angle_gamma   90.00
#
_symmetry.space_group_name_H-M   'P 1'
#
loop_
_entity.id
_entity.type
_entity.pdbx_description
1 polymer ?
#
loop_
_entity_poly.entity_id
_entity_poly.type
_entity_poly.pdbx_seq_one_letter_code
_entity_poly.pdbx_strand_id
1 'polypeptide(L)'
;EHDSKPGVWPRGGEIEFTNVSMKYQSHLPLTLKGVSFKINAGESVGIVGRTGAGKSSLLATLFRLVDADCVTGHITIDGVDIHAVGLTTLRSRVAIIPQEPTINAGTVRSNLDPFGGVSDEAIQIVLDRVGLAREFAAMAVDFGGTNLSAGERQLVCLARTLVLKEADEARFRIVCMDESTANLDFESDESMRGLIKRTLKGRTTLIIAHRLNTIVDCDRVLVMDNGRVAEYDRPAQLLRDSGSMFYGMAEHLGGSAVAQLL
;
A
#
# COMPACT_ATOMS: atom_id res chain seq x y z
N GLU A 1 20.43 12.88 13.98
CA GLU A 1 19.64 13.15 12.75
C GLU A 1 18.85 14.43 12.97
N HIS A 2 19.17 15.50 12.23
CA HIS A 2 18.39 16.73 12.26
C HIS A 2 17.07 16.47 11.53
N ASP A 3 16.00 16.31 12.29
CA ASP A 3 14.62 16.27 11.79
C ASP A 3 14.25 17.71 11.33
N SER A 4 14.66 18.07 10.12
CA SER A 4 14.17 19.30 9.50
C SER A 4 12.69 19.07 9.22
N LYS A 5 11.82 19.59 10.08
CA LYS A 5 10.37 19.56 9.90
C LYS A 5 10.03 20.42 8.67
N PRO A 6 9.86 19.85 7.47
CA PRO A 6 9.13 20.57 6.45
C PRO A 6 7.74 20.84 7.03
N GLY A 7 7.14 22.00 6.80
CA GLY A 7 5.78 22.29 7.22
C GLY A 7 4.81 21.15 6.89
N VAL A 8 3.58 21.38 6.54
CA VAL A 8 2.65 20.30 6.15
C VAL A 8 3.21 19.53 4.93
N TRP A 9 3.83 18.38 5.18
CA TRP A 9 4.37 17.46 4.18
C TRP A 9 3.95 16.03 4.52
N PRO A 10 3.56 15.21 3.52
CA PRO A 10 3.31 15.56 2.12
C PRO A 10 2.01 16.36 1.95
N ARG A 11 1.95 17.23 0.93
CA ARG A 11 0.75 18.04 0.64
C ARG A 11 -0.20 17.32 -0.31
N GLY A 12 0.33 16.79 -1.41
CA GLY A 12 -0.41 16.08 -2.46
C GLY A 12 -0.22 14.57 -2.39
N GLY A 13 1.00 14.13 -2.14
CA GLY A 13 1.40 12.73 -2.15
C GLY A 13 1.88 12.25 -3.53
N GLU A 14 2.41 13.14 -4.37
CA GLU A 14 3.12 12.76 -5.60
C GLU A 14 4.36 11.95 -5.24
N ILE A 15 4.63 10.84 -5.95
CA ILE A 15 5.81 9.99 -5.72
C ILE A 15 6.58 9.85 -7.02
N GLU A 16 7.90 10.06 -6.98
CA GLU A 16 8.76 9.88 -8.15
C GLU A 16 9.99 9.05 -7.80
N PHE A 17 10.21 8.00 -8.59
CA PHE A 17 11.41 7.18 -8.59
C PHE A 17 12.27 7.59 -9.78
N THR A 18 13.53 7.94 -9.57
CA THR A 18 14.47 8.35 -10.60
C THR A 18 15.72 7.48 -10.57
N ASN A 19 15.85 6.58 -11.55
CA ASN A 19 16.98 5.67 -11.73
C ASN A 19 17.35 4.88 -10.46
N VAL A 20 16.33 4.38 -9.74
CA VAL A 20 16.52 3.70 -8.45
C VAL A 20 17.01 2.28 -8.66
N SER A 21 18.17 1.97 -8.07
CA SER A 21 18.66 0.60 -7.97
C SER A 21 18.84 0.22 -6.50
N MET A 22 18.54 -1.03 -6.16
CA MET A 22 18.59 -1.49 -4.78
C MET A 22 19.04 -2.94 -4.70
N LYS A 23 19.80 -3.25 -3.66
CA LYS A 23 20.18 -4.59 -3.21
C LYS A 23 19.92 -4.70 -1.71
N TYR A 24 19.58 -5.90 -1.23
CA TYR A 24 19.30 -6.09 0.20
C TYR A 24 20.55 -6.03 1.09
N GLN A 25 21.70 -6.41 0.55
CA GLN A 25 23.00 -6.34 1.23
C GLN A 25 24.09 -6.02 0.19
N SER A 26 25.19 -5.44 0.64
CA SER A 26 26.26 -4.94 -0.24
C SER A 26 26.83 -6.00 -1.18
N HIS A 27 26.86 -7.26 -0.78
CA HIS A 27 27.38 -8.39 -1.56
C HIS A 27 26.32 -9.13 -2.39
N LEU A 28 25.04 -8.78 -2.26
CA LEU A 28 23.96 -9.41 -3.04
C LEU A 28 23.75 -8.71 -4.39
N PRO A 29 23.18 -9.43 -5.37
CA PRO A 29 22.83 -8.84 -6.66
C PRO A 29 21.74 -7.78 -6.51
N LEU A 30 21.66 -6.89 -7.49
CA LEU A 30 20.60 -5.87 -7.57
C LEU A 30 19.22 -6.53 -7.71
N THR A 31 18.32 -6.17 -6.81
CA THR A 31 16.90 -6.54 -6.87
C THR A 31 16.10 -5.52 -7.67
N LEU A 32 16.38 -4.21 -7.51
CA LEU A 32 15.89 -3.16 -8.41
C LEU A 32 17.04 -2.66 -9.28
N LYS A 33 16.75 -2.36 -10.54
CA LYS A 33 17.76 -2.10 -11.58
C LYS A 33 17.39 -0.88 -12.42
N GLY A 34 17.66 0.32 -11.91
CA GLY A 34 17.41 1.58 -12.61
C GLY A 34 15.92 1.87 -12.81
N VAL A 35 15.12 1.66 -11.77
CA VAL A 35 13.67 1.86 -11.80
C VAL A 35 13.35 3.35 -11.83
N SER A 36 12.52 3.76 -12.82
CA SER A 36 12.04 5.15 -12.96
C SER A 36 10.56 5.15 -13.32
N PHE A 37 9.75 5.82 -12.52
CA PHE A 37 8.34 6.08 -12.77
C PHE A 37 7.84 7.20 -11.86
N LYS A 38 6.68 7.77 -12.21
CA LYS A 38 6.03 8.84 -11.44
C LYS A 38 4.57 8.52 -11.20
N ILE A 39 4.12 8.68 -9.97
CA ILE A 39 2.73 8.56 -9.53
C ILE A 39 2.24 9.95 -9.17
N ASN A 40 1.16 10.39 -9.80
CA ASN A 40 0.59 11.70 -9.50
C ASN A 40 -0.15 11.70 -8.15
N ALA A 41 -0.29 12.87 -7.55
CA ALA A 41 -1.06 13.04 -6.32
C ALA A 41 -2.50 12.52 -6.50
N GLY A 42 -2.94 11.65 -5.58
CA GLY A 42 -4.27 11.06 -5.59
C GLY A 42 -4.48 9.93 -6.61
N GLU A 43 -3.44 9.52 -7.34
CA GLU A 43 -3.48 8.43 -8.30
C GLU A 43 -3.37 7.06 -7.61
N SER A 44 -4.13 6.08 -8.08
CA SER A 44 -4.04 4.68 -7.68
C SER A 44 -3.23 3.88 -8.69
N VAL A 45 -2.18 3.20 -8.21
CA VAL A 45 -1.28 2.40 -9.06
C VAL A 45 -1.23 0.96 -8.58
N GLY A 46 -1.64 0.05 -9.45
CA GLY A 46 -1.49 -1.39 -9.25
C GLY A 46 -0.09 -1.84 -9.65
N ILE A 47 0.60 -2.56 -8.79
CA ILE A 47 1.94 -3.09 -9.03
C ILE A 47 1.83 -4.59 -9.25
N VAL A 48 2.15 -5.05 -10.45
CA VAL A 48 2.08 -6.46 -10.85
C VAL A 48 3.44 -6.97 -11.33
N GLY A 49 3.57 -8.27 -11.41
CA GLY A 49 4.77 -8.96 -11.88
C GLY A 49 4.92 -10.32 -11.24
N ARG A 50 5.76 -11.17 -11.79
CA ARG A 50 6.03 -12.51 -11.25
C ARG A 50 6.64 -12.42 -9.84
N THR A 51 6.58 -13.54 -9.12
CA THR A 51 7.30 -13.66 -7.83
C THR A 51 8.79 -13.39 -8.06
N GLY A 52 9.39 -12.57 -7.20
CA GLY A 52 10.79 -12.14 -7.36
C GLY A 52 11.02 -10.98 -8.35
N ALA A 53 9.99 -10.43 -8.99
CA ALA A 53 10.15 -9.30 -9.92
C ALA A 53 10.58 -7.97 -9.25
N GLY A 54 10.54 -7.87 -7.91
CA GLY A 54 10.96 -6.68 -7.18
C GLY A 54 9.81 -5.83 -6.61
N LYS A 55 8.55 -6.30 -6.65
CA LYS A 55 7.37 -5.54 -6.19
C LYS A 55 7.49 -5.07 -4.73
N SER A 56 7.68 -5.99 -3.79
CA SER A 56 7.82 -5.66 -2.36
C SER A 56 9.11 -4.87 -2.09
N SER A 57 10.12 -5.02 -2.96
CA SER A 57 11.37 -4.24 -2.88
C SER A 57 11.16 -2.76 -3.19
N LEU A 58 10.18 -2.40 -4.04
CA LEU A 58 9.79 -0.99 -4.25
C LEU A 58 9.28 -0.38 -2.94
N LEU A 59 8.39 -1.09 -2.24
CA LEU A 59 7.88 -0.62 -0.95
C LEU A 59 8.99 -0.56 0.10
N ALA A 60 9.84 -1.61 0.19
CA ALA A 60 10.98 -1.63 1.11
C ALA A 60 11.90 -0.41 0.91
N THR A 61 12.13 0.00 -0.35
CA THR A 61 12.94 1.17 -0.68
C THR A 61 12.22 2.47 -0.31
N LEU A 62 10.93 2.61 -0.61
CA LEU A 62 10.11 3.78 -0.27
C LEU A 62 10.06 4.01 1.25
N PHE A 63 9.93 2.94 2.04
CA PHE A 63 9.91 3.01 3.50
C PHE A 63 11.30 3.08 4.14
N ARG A 64 12.37 3.11 3.32
CA ARG A 64 13.77 3.07 3.79
C ARG A 64 13.98 1.90 4.77
N LEU A 65 13.56 0.69 4.38
CA LEU A 65 13.78 -0.56 5.14
C LEU A 65 15.12 -1.22 4.77
N VAL A 66 15.84 -0.65 3.82
CA VAL A 66 17.15 -1.10 3.34
C VAL A 66 18.17 0.00 3.62
N ASP A 67 19.40 -0.40 3.95
CA ASP A 67 20.48 0.54 4.22
C ASP A 67 20.74 1.49 3.05
N ALA A 68 21.02 2.74 3.34
CA ALA A 68 21.22 3.79 2.33
C ALA A 68 22.33 3.43 1.32
N ASP A 69 23.42 2.79 1.77
CA ASP A 69 24.53 2.34 0.92
C ASP A 69 24.16 1.23 -0.07
N CYS A 70 22.99 0.62 0.12
CA CYS A 70 22.44 -0.42 -0.75
C CYS A 70 21.44 0.12 -1.77
N VAL A 71 21.17 1.43 -1.77
CA VAL A 71 20.23 2.11 -2.67
C VAL A 71 20.96 3.20 -3.43
N THR A 72 20.71 3.31 -4.74
CA THR A 72 21.20 4.40 -5.60
C THR A 72 20.01 5.00 -6.36
N GLY A 73 20.19 6.20 -6.90
CA GLY A 73 19.10 6.99 -7.49
C GLY A 73 18.36 7.81 -6.45
N HIS A 74 17.21 8.36 -6.81
CA HIS A 74 16.43 9.25 -5.95
C HIS A 74 14.97 8.84 -5.89
N ILE A 75 14.38 8.97 -4.70
CA ILE A 75 12.94 8.84 -4.50
C ILE A 75 12.47 10.13 -3.85
N THR A 76 11.49 10.78 -4.48
CA THR A 76 10.92 12.00 -3.93
C THR A 76 9.43 11.82 -3.64
N ILE A 77 8.96 12.52 -2.61
CA ILE A 77 7.54 12.70 -2.31
C ILE A 77 7.26 14.20 -2.31
N ASP A 78 6.35 14.65 -3.19
CA ASP A 78 6.07 16.07 -3.44
C ASP A 78 7.36 16.88 -3.70
N GLY A 79 8.30 16.30 -4.47
CA GLY A 79 9.60 16.89 -4.81
C GLY A 79 10.64 16.89 -3.70
N VAL A 80 10.32 16.37 -2.50
CA VAL A 80 11.26 16.25 -1.38
C VAL A 80 11.89 14.86 -1.38
N ASP A 81 13.22 14.76 -1.41
CA ASP A 81 13.92 13.48 -1.33
C ASP A 81 13.63 12.81 0.03
N ILE A 82 13.23 11.54 0.01
CA ILE A 82 12.90 10.78 1.22
C ILE A 82 14.09 10.66 2.18
N HIS A 83 15.33 10.76 1.69
CA HIS A 83 16.53 10.74 2.52
C HIS A 83 16.80 12.08 3.23
N ALA A 84 16.22 13.19 2.76
CA ALA A 84 16.27 14.48 3.43
C ALA A 84 15.28 14.60 4.59
N VAL A 85 14.40 13.59 4.75
CA VAL A 85 13.38 13.55 5.81
C VAL A 85 13.77 12.51 6.87
N GLY A 86 13.54 12.79 8.14
CA GLY A 86 13.76 11.83 9.24
C GLY A 86 12.89 10.58 9.07
N LEU A 87 13.38 9.40 9.48
CA LEU A 87 12.68 8.12 9.34
C LEU A 87 11.32 8.12 10.02
N THR A 88 11.23 8.68 11.23
CA THR A 88 9.98 8.78 11.98
C THR A 88 8.97 9.62 11.21
N THR A 89 9.38 10.76 10.69
CA THR A 89 8.53 11.63 9.87
C THR A 89 8.07 10.91 8.61
N LEU A 90 8.96 10.31 7.82
CA LEU A 90 8.61 9.56 6.61
C LEU A 90 7.57 8.47 6.91
N ARG A 91 7.87 7.59 7.87
CA ARG A 91 7.02 6.41 8.21
C ARG A 91 5.69 6.80 8.88
N SER A 92 5.60 7.98 9.50
CA SER A 92 4.33 8.50 10.01
C SER A 92 3.45 9.15 8.94
N ARG A 93 3.97 9.37 7.72
CA ARG A 93 3.27 10.04 6.62
C ARG A 93 2.87 9.13 5.47
N VAL A 94 3.46 7.94 5.40
CA VAL A 94 3.15 6.90 4.42
C VAL A 94 2.58 5.70 5.17
N ALA A 95 1.30 5.43 4.96
CA ALA A 95 0.65 4.29 5.61
C ALA A 95 0.92 2.99 4.84
N ILE A 96 0.95 1.87 5.56
CA ILE A 96 1.05 0.54 4.97
C ILE A 96 -0.05 -0.37 5.51
N ILE A 97 -0.70 -1.08 4.60
CA ILE A 97 -1.59 -2.22 4.92
C ILE A 97 -0.84 -3.47 4.44
N PRO A 98 -0.27 -4.25 5.36
CA PRO A 98 0.53 -5.41 5.01
C PRO A 98 -0.34 -6.59 4.56
N GLN A 99 0.27 -7.54 3.84
CA GLN A 99 -0.35 -8.80 3.41
C GLN A 99 -0.87 -9.62 4.59
N GLU A 100 -0.04 -9.79 5.62
CA GLU A 100 -0.42 -10.46 6.85
C GLU A 100 -0.72 -9.42 7.95
N PRO A 101 -1.96 -9.40 8.47
CA PRO A 101 -2.32 -8.51 9.55
C PRO A 101 -1.46 -8.73 10.80
N THR A 102 -0.68 -7.75 11.19
CA THR A 102 0.05 -7.79 12.46
C THR A 102 -0.88 -7.34 13.58
N ILE A 103 -1.31 -8.28 14.41
CA ILE A 103 -2.23 -8.06 15.52
C ILE A 103 -1.50 -8.40 16.83
N ASN A 104 -1.53 -7.47 17.78
CA ASN A 104 -0.93 -7.64 19.09
C ASN A 104 -1.97 -8.09 20.13
N ALA A 105 -1.54 -8.84 21.14
CA ALA A 105 -2.37 -9.15 22.30
C ALA A 105 -2.80 -7.84 23.00
N GLY A 106 -4.03 -7.82 23.52
CA GLY A 106 -4.59 -6.65 24.19
C GLY A 106 -6.07 -6.44 23.85
N THR A 107 -6.45 -5.27 23.41
CA THR A 107 -7.80 -4.98 22.92
C THR A 107 -7.76 -4.52 21.47
N VAL A 108 -8.89 -4.53 20.77
CA VAL A 108 -8.99 -3.92 19.44
C VAL A 108 -8.57 -2.46 19.51
N ARG A 109 -9.04 -1.71 20.51
CA ARG A 109 -8.65 -0.31 20.73
C ARG A 109 -7.14 -0.12 20.82
N SER A 110 -6.44 -0.95 21.60
CA SER A 110 -4.98 -0.88 21.71
C SER A 110 -4.26 -1.27 20.42
N ASN A 111 -4.88 -2.06 19.57
CA ASN A 111 -4.39 -2.38 18.23
C ASN A 111 -4.62 -1.23 17.24
N LEU A 112 -5.67 -0.45 17.38
CA LEU A 112 -5.96 0.71 16.53
C LEU A 112 -5.07 1.92 16.90
N ASP A 113 -4.88 2.16 18.19
CA ASP A 113 -4.09 3.28 18.72
C ASP A 113 -3.15 2.80 19.84
N PRO A 114 -2.01 2.21 19.48
CA PRO A 114 -1.06 1.68 20.46
C PRO A 114 -0.38 2.76 21.32
N PHE A 115 -0.43 4.01 20.92
CA PHE A 115 0.19 5.13 21.62
C PHE A 115 -0.79 5.96 22.46
N GLY A 116 -2.09 5.69 22.39
CA GLY A 116 -3.11 6.34 23.18
C GLY A 116 -3.35 7.82 22.83
N GLY A 117 -3.03 8.22 21.61
CA GLY A 117 -3.13 9.62 21.15
C GLY A 117 -4.47 9.99 20.53
N VAL A 118 -5.37 9.02 20.32
CA VAL A 118 -6.63 9.22 19.59
C VAL A 118 -7.83 9.10 20.53
N SER A 119 -8.81 10.01 20.38
CA SER A 119 -10.01 9.99 21.21
C SER A 119 -10.91 8.77 20.89
N ASP A 120 -11.73 8.37 21.87
CA ASP A 120 -12.66 7.24 21.71
C ASP A 120 -13.71 7.54 20.63
N GLU A 121 -14.12 8.80 20.47
CA GLU A 121 -15.05 9.22 19.41
C GLU A 121 -14.44 9.01 18.02
N ALA A 122 -13.18 9.39 17.83
CA ALA A 122 -12.49 9.17 16.55
C ALA A 122 -12.32 7.68 16.24
N ILE A 123 -11.99 6.86 17.23
CA ILE A 123 -11.93 5.41 17.08
C ILE A 123 -13.30 4.86 16.69
N GLN A 124 -14.38 5.34 17.33
CA GLN A 124 -15.73 4.92 17.02
C GLN A 124 -16.14 5.25 15.59
N ILE A 125 -15.84 6.47 15.12
CA ILE A 125 -16.09 6.87 13.73
C ILE A 125 -15.40 5.91 12.75
N VAL A 126 -14.18 5.49 13.06
CA VAL A 126 -13.43 4.58 12.22
C VAL A 126 -14.05 3.18 12.23
N LEU A 127 -14.43 2.65 13.40
CA LEU A 127 -15.09 1.35 13.51
C LEU A 127 -16.40 1.32 12.71
N ASP A 128 -17.22 2.35 12.84
CA ASP A 128 -18.48 2.48 12.09
C ASP A 128 -18.21 2.50 10.56
N ARG A 129 -17.13 3.16 10.12
CA ARG A 129 -16.73 3.21 8.69
C ARG A 129 -16.29 1.86 8.13
N VAL A 130 -15.62 1.06 8.94
CA VAL A 130 -15.19 -0.29 8.51
C VAL A 130 -16.24 -1.36 8.77
N GLY A 131 -17.39 -0.99 9.34
CA GLY A 131 -18.51 -1.90 9.61
C GLY A 131 -18.31 -2.80 10.84
N LEU A 132 -17.47 -2.38 11.78
CA LEU A 132 -17.28 -3.05 13.06
C LEU A 132 -18.15 -2.41 14.15
N ALA A 133 -18.81 -3.25 14.96
CA ALA A 133 -19.67 -2.77 16.04
C ALA A 133 -18.88 -2.01 17.12
N ARG A 134 -19.56 -1.12 17.85
CA ARG A 134 -18.94 -0.29 18.91
C ARG A 134 -18.26 -1.11 19.99
N GLU A 135 -18.90 -2.17 20.41
CA GLU A 135 -18.41 -3.08 21.45
C GLU A 135 -17.08 -3.76 21.04
N PHE A 136 -16.83 -3.81 19.73
CA PHE A 136 -15.60 -4.41 19.19
C PHE A 136 -14.34 -3.69 19.67
N ALA A 137 -14.40 -2.39 19.98
CA ALA A 137 -13.25 -1.64 20.52
C ALA A 137 -12.71 -2.23 21.82
N ALA A 138 -13.61 -2.66 22.73
CA ALA A 138 -13.23 -3.23 24.02
C ALA A 138 -12.90 -4.75 23.95
N MET A 139 -13.15 -5.39 22.81
CA MET A 139 -12.94 -6.82 22.63
C MET A 139 -11.47 -7.18 22.88
N ALA A 140 -11.24 -8.16 23.75
CA ALA A 140 -9.93 -8.73 23.97
C ALA A 140 -9.42 -9.45 22.71
N VAL A 141 -8.17 -9.28 22.42
CA VAL A 141 -7.50 -9.84 21.24
C VAL A 141 -6.30 -10.67 21.68
N ASP A 142 -6.25 -11.91 21.25
CA ASP A 142 -5.12 -12.80 21.49
C ASP A 142 -3.94 -12.43 20.59
N PHE A 143 -2.75 -12.89 20.97
CA PHE A 143 -1.55 -12.69 20.15
C PHE A 143 -1.75 -13.26 18.74
N GLY A 144 -1.43 -12.44 17.74
CA GLY A 144 -1.68 -12.77 16.33
C GLY A 144 -3.16 -12.68 15.91
N GLY A 145 -4.07 -12.27 16.81
CA GLY A 145 -5.51 -12.17 16.52
C GLY A 145 -6.16 -13.52 16.24
N THR A 146 -5.72 -14.58 16.95
CA THR A 146 -6.21 -15.96 16.70
C THR A 146 -7.70 -16.14 16.99
N ASN A 147 -8.26 -15.29 17.86
CA ASN A 147 -9.69 -15.23 18.17
C ASN A 147 -10.51 -14.33 17.21
N LEU A 148 -9.88 -13.73 16.21
CA LEU A 148 -10.52 -12.97 15.14
C LEU A 148 -10.55 -13.77 13.83
N SER A 149 -11.61 -13.62 13.06
CA SER A 149 -11.66 -14.11 11.67
C SER A 149 -10.63 -13.41 10.80
N ALA A 150 -10.32 -13.99 9.64
CA ALA A 150 -9.39 -13.37 8.67
C ALA A 150 -9.88 -11.98 8.22
N GLY A 151 -11.19 -11.83 7.99
CA GLY A 151 -11.81 -10.55 7.62
C GLY A 151 -11.70 -9.51 8.73
N GLU A 152 -12.00 -9.87 9.98
CA GLU A 152 -11.88 -8.96 11.12
C GLU A 152 -10.44 -8.50 11.33
N ARG A 153 -9.45 -9.39 11.22
CA ARG A 153 -8.03 -8.98 11.28
C ARG A 153 -7.67 -7.94 10.22
N GLN A 154 -8.17 -8.11 9.01
CA GLN A 154 -7.92 -7.15 7.93
C GLN A 154 -8.67 -5.84 8.15
N LEU A 155 -9.93 -5.89 8.63
CA LEU A 155 -10.68 -4.69 9.03
C LEU A 155 -9.97 -3.92 10.14
N VAL A 156 -9.39 -4.58 11.13
CA VAL A 156 -8.57 -3.94 12.18
C VAL A 156 -7.34 -3.26 11.57
N CYS A 157 -6.64 -3.89 10.62
CA CYS A 157 -5.50 -3.26 9.95
C CYS A 157 -5.90 -2.04 9.10
N LEU A 158 -7.02 -2.14 8.38
CA LEU A 158 -7.59 -1.00 7.66
C LEU A 158 -8.00 0.11 8.63
N ALA A 159 -8.71 -0.23 9.71
CA ALA A 159 -9.13 0.70 10.74
C ALA A 159 -7.93 1.42 11.38
N ARG A 160 -6.86 0.70 11.72
CA ARG A 160 -5.60 1.30 12.21
C ARG A 160 -5.08 2.38 11.28
N THR A 161 -5.10 2.12 9.98
CA THR A 161 -4.69 3.09 8.96
C THR A 161 -5.62 4.31 8.93
N LEU A 162 -6.92 4.12 9.15
CA LEU A 162 -7.91 5.19 9.18
C LEU A 162 -7.89 6.02 10.46
N VAL A 163 -7.54 5.42 11.59
CA VAL A 163 -7.36 6.15 12.86
C VAL A 163 -6.28 7.21 12.73
N LEU A 164 -5.20 6.93 12.00
CA LEU A 164 -4.16 7.91 11.68
C LEU A 164 -4.72 9.09 10.86
N LYS A 165 -5.69 8.82 9.98
CA LYS A 165 -6.39 9.85 9.21
C LYS A 165 -7.26 10.76 10.08
N GLU A 166 -8.06 10.18 10.95
CA GLU A 166 -8.93 10.97 11.85
C GLU A 166 -8.12 11.82 12.81
N ALA A 167 -6.95 11.34 13.25
CA ALA A 167 -6.05 12.10 14.10
C ALA A 167 -5.42 13.30 13.37
N ASP A 168 -5.10 13.17 12.08
CA ASP A 168 -4.54 14.24 11.26
C ASP A 168 -4.73 13.95 9.76
N GLU A 169 -5.76 14.51 9.16
CA GLU A 169 -6.09 14.31 7.74
C GLU A 169 -4.95 14.76 6.80
N ALA A 170 -4.19 15.76 7.18
CA ALA A 170 -3.05 16.25 6.40
C ALA A 170 -1.89 15.24 6.35
N ARG A 171 -1.80 14.34 7.34
CA ARG A 171 -0.75 13.31 7.41
C ARG A 171 -0.98 12.14 6.47
N PHE A 172 -2.20 11.90 6.06
CA PHE A 172 -2.60 10.68 5.39
C PHE A 172 -2.80 10.89 3.88
N ARG A 173 -1.72 11.06 3.13
CA ARG A 173 -1.78 11.28 1.67
C ARG A 173 -1.39 10.07 0.83
N ILE A 174 -0.58 9.16 1.38
CA ILE A 174 -0.04 8.01 0.65
C ILE A 174 -0.35 6.73 1.41
N VAL A 175 -0.85 5.73 0.71
CA VAL A 175 -1.15 4.40 1.25
C VAL A 175 -0.54 3.33 0.36
N CYS A 176 0.26 2.47 0.96
CA CYS A 176 0.77 1.27 0.30
C CYS A 176 0.00 0.05 0.80
N MET A 177 -0.39 -0.83 -0.10
CA MET A 177 -1.07 -2.09 0.22
C MET A 177 -0.30 -3.24 -0.41
N ASP A 178 0.05 -4.23 0.40
CA ASP A 178 0.70 -5.45 -0.07
C ASP A 178 -0.31 -6.61 0.07
N GLU A 179 -0.91 -7.01 -1.05
CA GLU A 179 -1.80 -8.18 -1.19
C GLU A 179 -2.86 -8.36 -0.07
N SER A 180 -3.41 -7.26 0.42
CA SER A 180 -4.20 -7.19 1.66
C SER A 180 -5.50 -8.01 1.69
N THR A 181 -5.91 -8.67 0.57
CA THR A 181 -7.17 -9.43 0.48
C THR A 181 -6.98 -10.89 0.05
N ALA A 182 -5.75 -11.39 -0.05
CA ALA A 182 -5.44 -12.72 -0.59
C ALA A 182 -6.13 -13.88 0.16
N ASN A 183 -6.38 -13.73 1.46
CA ASN A 183 -6.91 -14.76 2.34
C ASN A 183 -8.42 -14.65 2.62
N LEU A 184 -9.15 -13.79 1.88
CA LEU A 184 -10.59 -13.63 2.03
C LEU A 184 -11.36 -14.49 1.03
N ASP A 185 -12.57 -14.93 1.44
CA ASP A 185 -13.57 -15.45 0.51
C ASP A 185 -14.04 -14.35 -0.45
N PHE A 186 -14.70 -14.75 -1.56
CA PHE A 186 -15.05 -13.84 -2.66
C PHE A 186 -15.97 -12.69 -2.22
N GLU A 187 -16.99 -12.94 -1.38
CA GLU A 187 -17.94 -11.90 -0.95
C GLU A 187 -17.27 -10.89 0.01
N SER A 188 -16.48 -11.41 0.95
CA SER A 188 -15.69 -10.58 1.87
C SER A 188 -14.64 -9.75 1.14
N ASP A 189 -14.01 -10.30 0.11
CA ASP A 189 -13.04 -9.60 -0.74
C ASP A 189 -13.69 -8.42 -1.51
N GLU A 190 -14.87 -8.63 -2.11
CA GLU A 190 -15.58 -7.59 -2.84
C GLU A 190 -16.04 -6.44 -1.91
N SER A 191 -16.60 -6.79 -0.75
CA SER A 191 -16.97 -5.82 0.27
C SER A 191 -15.77 -5.01 0.76
N MET A 192 -14.66 -5.69 1.04
CA MET A 192 -13.41 -5.05 1.48
C MET A 192 -12.84 -4.12 0.42
N ARG A 193 -12.79 -4.53 -0.86
CA ARG A 193 -12.34 -3.68 -1.97
C ARG A 193 -13.20 -2.44 -2.12
N GLY A 194 -14.53 -2.59 -2.05
CA GLY A 194 -15.47 -1.47 -2.07
C GLY A 194 -15.23 -0.49 -0.91
N LEU A 195 -14.96 -1.01 0.28
CA LEU A 195 -14.62 -0.21 1.45
C LEU A 195 -13.29 0.54 1.26
N ILE A 196 -12.24 -0.14 0.85
CA ILE A 196 -10.91 0.43 0.56
C ILE A 196 -11.04 1.56 -0.46
N LYS A 197 -11.71 1.30 -1.59
CA LYS A 197 -11.90 2.29 -2.68
C LYS A 197 -12.60 3.55 -2.20
N ARG A 198 -13.68 3.41 -1.41
CA ARG A 198 -14.40 4.58 -0.83
C ARG A 198 -13.56 5.35 0.17
N THR A 199 -12.82 4.62 1.01
CA THR A 199 -12.08 5.20 2.13
C THR A 199 -10.80 5.91 1.69
N LEU A 200 -10.13 5.36 0.67
CA LEU A 200 -8.87 5.88 0.14
C LEU A 200 -9.04 6.82 -1.06
N LYS A 201 -10.28 7.14 -1.43
CA LYS A 201 -10.55 8.07 -2.54
C LYS A 201 -9.80 9.39 -2.39
N GLY A 202 -9.11 9.82 -3.45
CA GLY A 202 -8.32 11.06 -3.49
C GLY A 202 -6.95 10.96 -2.80
N ARG A 203 -6.50 9.74 -2.47
CA ARG A 203 -5.17 9.48 -1.91
C ARG A 203 -4.32 8.75 -2.92
N THR A 204 -3.02 9.01 -2.88
CA THR A 204 -2.07 8.24 -3.68
C THR A 204 -1.96 6.83 -3.12
N THR A 205 -2.28 5.83 -3.92
CA THR A 205 -2.26 4.43 -3.48
C THR A 205 -1.35 3.58 -4.35
N LEU A 206 -0.49 2.79 -3.70
CA LEU A 206 0.33 1.76 -4.32
C LEU A 206 -0.19 0.40 -3.88
N ILE A 207 -0.66 -0.41 -4.81
CA ILE A 207 -1.33 -1.68 -4.51
C ILE A 207 -0.54 -2.80 -5.16
N ILE A 208 0.19 -3.58 -4.37
CA ILE A 208 0.72 -4.86 -4.84
C ILE A 208 -0.43 -5.87 -4.78
N ALA A 209 -0.86 -6.38 -5.91
CA ALA A 209 -1.93 -7.36 -5.96
C ALA A 209 -1.64 -8.46 -6.96
N HIS A 210 -2.15 -9.65 -6.64
CA HIS A 210 -2.11 -10.83 -7.49
C HIS A 210 -3.47 -11.12 -8.16
N ARG A 211 -4.52 -10.38 -7.78
CA ARG A 211 -5.86 -10.50 -8.36
C ARG A 211 -6.09 -9.40 -9.39
N LEU A 212 -6.44 -9.81 -10.60
CA LEU A 212 -6.69 -8.90 -11.72
C LEU A 212 -7.77 -7.85 -11.39
N ASN A 213 -8.87 -8.27 -10.75
CA ASN A 213 -9.98 -7.40 -10.38
C ASN A 213 -9.58 -6.21 -9.49
N THR A 214 -8.53 -6.35 -8.68
CA THR A 214 -8.01 -5.26 -7.86
C THR A 214 -7.21 -4.26 -8.71
N ILE A 215 -6.52 -4.76 -9.72
CA ILE A 215 -5.62 -3.97 -10.57
C ILE A 215 -6.36 -3.17 -11.63
N VAL A 216 -7.43 -3.73 -12.21
CA VAL A 216 -8.21 -3.05 -13.27
C VAL A 216 -8.93 -1.81 -12.77
N ASP A 217 -9.21 -1.75 -11.48
CA ASP A 217 -9.81 -0.59 -10.82
C ASP A 217 -8.80 0.55 -10.53
N CYS A 218 -7.50 0.32 -10.76
CA CYS A 218 -6.47 1.33 -10.58
C CYS A 218 -6.40 2.29 -11.79
N ASP A 219 -5.93 3.52 -11.56
CA ASP A 219 -5.73 4.51 -12.62
C ASP A 219 -4.61 4.08 -13.58
N ARG A 220 -3.55 3.45 -13.03
CA ARG A 220 -2.43 2.88 -13.80
C ARG A 220 -1.97 1.54 -13.25
N VAL A 221 -1.27 0.82 -14.11
CA VAL A 221 -0.57 -0.43 -13.77
C VAL A 221 0.92 -0.28 -14.04
N LEU A 222 1.71 -0.62 -13.03
CA LEU A 222 3.16 -0.76 -13.10
C LEU A 222 3.49 -2.25 -13.20
N VAL A 223 3.98 -2.69 -14.34
CA VAL A 223 4.44 -4.06 -14.55
C VAL A 223 5.94 -4.15 -14.25
N MET A 224 6.27 -4.97 -13.26
CA MET A 224 7.64 -5.24 -12.89
C MET A 224 8.12 -6.57 -13.48
N ASP A 225 9.28 -6.54 -14.12
CA ASP A 225 9.98 -7.74 -14.57
C ASP A 225 11.48 -7.66 -14.27
N ASN A 226 12.03 -8.70 -13.66
CA ASN A 226 13.45 -8.83 -13.35
C ASN A 226 14.09 -7.58 -12.68
N GLY A 227 13.35 -6.90 -11.81
CA GLY A 227 13.78 -5.71 -11.09
C GLY A 227 13.72 -4.42 -11.90
N ARG A 228 13.03 -4.41 -13.03
CA ARG A 228 12.84 -3.24 -13.91
C ARG A 228 11.35 -2.94 -14.08
N VAL A 229 11.04 -1.70 -14.45
CA VAL A 229 9.73 -1.35 -14.99
C VAL A 229 9.67 -1.84 -16.43
N ALA A 230 8.79 -2.80 -16.71
CA ALA A 230 8.54 -3.30 -18.06
C ALA A 230 7.47 -2.46 -18.75
N GLU A 231 6.37 -2.15 -18.04
CA GLU A 231 5.26 -1.38 -18.57
C GLU A 231 4.72 -0.44 -17.48
N TYR A 232 4.20 0.72 -17.88
CA TYR A 232 3.54 1.66 -16.98
C TYR A 232 2.49 2.48 -17.72
N ASP A 233 1.22 2.03 -17.67
CA ASP A 233 0.12 2.71 -18.35
C ASP A 233 -1.23 2.37 -17.69
N ARG A 234 -2.32 2.89 -18.27
CA ARG A 234 -3.68 2.57 -17.85
C ARG A 234 -4.01 1.11 -18.14
N PRO A 235 -4.75 0.41 -17.23
CA PRO A 235 -5.13 -0.99 -17.45
C PRO A 235 -5.76 -1.24 -18.82
N ALA A 236 -6.71 -0.39 -19.23
CA ALA A 236 -7.40 -0.52 -20.52
C ALA A 236 -6.47 -0.37 -21.74
N GLN A 237 -5.37 0.38 -21.62
CA GLN A 237 -4.38 0.50 -22.71
C GLN A 237 -3.55 -0.78 -22.83
N LEU A 238 -3.05 -1.27 -21.70
CA LEU A 238 -2.25 -2.50 -21.66
C LEU A 238 -3.06 -3.72 -22.08
N LEU A 239 -4.36 -3.78 -21.75
CA LEU A 239 -5.25 -4.88 -22.14
C LEU A 239 -5.61 -4.88 -23.62
N ARG A 240 -5.49 -3.76 -24.34
CA ARG A 240 -5.70 -3.69 -25.79
C ARG A 240 -4.50 -4.16 -26.61
N ASP A 241 -3.33 -4.19 -26.01
CA ASP A 241 -2.11 -4.65 -26.66
C ASP A 241 -1.85 -6.12 -26.31
N SER A 242 -2.11 -7.01 -27.25
CA SER A 242 -1.85 -8.45 -27.08
C SER A 242 -0.36 -8.80 -26.89
N GLY A 243 0.55 -7.89 -27.21
CA GLY A 243 1.99 -8.02 -26.93
C GLY A 243 2.38 -7.57 -25.51
N SER A 244 1.47 -6.93 -24.76
CA SER A 244 1.72 -6.47 -23.39
C SER A 244 1.92 -7.64 -22.44
N MET A 245 2.89 -7.50 -21.54
CA MET A 245 3.08 -8.45 -20.43
C MET A 245 1.86 -8.49 -19.51
N PHE A 246 1.21 -7.33 -19.28
CA PHE A 246 -0.01 -7.26 -18.47
C PHE A 246 -1.16 -8.03 -19.12
N TYR A 247 -1.34 -7.93 -20.45
CA TYR A 247 -2.30 -8.74 -21.19
C TYR A 247 -2.07 -10.25 -20.99
N GLY A 248 -0.83 -10.71 -21.18
CA GLY A 248 -0.49 -12.11 -20.97
C GLY A 248 -0.74 -12.58 -19.51
N MET A 249 -0.49 -11.74 -18.51
CA MET A 249 -0.81 -12.05 -17.11
C MET A 249 -2.33 -12.15 -16.89
N ALA A 250 -3.10 -11.26 -17.51
CA ALA A 250 -4.56 -11.25 -17.42
C ALA A 250 -5.21 -12.48 -18.05
N GLU A 251 -4.71 -12.96 -19.19
CA GLU A 251 -5.17 -14.21 -19.81
C GLU A 251 -4.96 -15.43 -18.89
N HIS A 252 -3.83 -15.50 -18.19
CA HIS A 252 -3.53 -16.60 -17.26
C HIS A 252 -4.40 -16.58 -15.99
N LEU A 253 -4.90 -15.41 -15.58
CA LEU A 253 -5.72 -15.25 -14.37
C LEU A 253 -7.22 -15.44 -14.61
N GLY A 254 -7.65 -15.61 -15.86
CA GLY A 254 -9.03 -15.89 -16.26
C GLY A 254 -9.45 -15.10 -17.49
N GLY A 255 -9.28 -15.67 -18.68
CA GLY A 255 -9.58 -15.03 -19.97
C GLY A 255 -11.00 -14.50 -20.16
N SER A 256 -11.99 -14.96 -19.38
CA SER A 256 -13.34 -14.36 -19.33
C SER A 256 -13.35 -12.96 -18.69
N ALA A 257 -12.40 -12.64 -17.80
CA ALA A 257 -12.28 -11.34 -17.18
C ALA A 257 -11.78 -10.26 -18.15
N VAL A 258 -10.87 -10.61 -19.07
CA VAL A 258 -10.37 -9.68 -20.10
C VAL A 258 -11.50 -9.23 -21.02
N ALA A 259 -12.41 -10.15 -21.41
CA ALA A 259 -13.55 -9.86 -22.28
C ALA A 259 -14.64 -8.99 -21.63
N GLN A 260 -14.69 -8.91 -20.30
CA GLN A 260 -15.62 -8.05 -19.56
C GLN A 260 -15.04 -6.65 -19.29
N LEU A 261 -13.75 -6.45 -19.52
CA LEU A 261 -13.01 -5.22 -19.21
C LEU A 261 -12.65 -4.41 -20.46
N LEU A 262 -12.81 -4.98 -21.66
CA LEU A 262 -12.73 -4.34 -22.97
C LEU A 262 -14.12 -3.96 -23.47
#